data_3467d21da89b75989e1bca2d277b3744
#
_entry.id   3467d21da89b75989e1bca2d277b3744
#
_cell.length_a   1.000
_cell.length_b   1.000
_cell.length_c   1.000
_cell.angle_alpha   90.00
_cell.angle_beta   90.00
_cell.angle_gamma   90.00
#
_symmetry.space_group_name_H-M   'P 1'
#
loop_
_entity.id
_entity.type
_entity.pdbx_description
1 polymer ?
#
loop_
_entity_poly.entity_id
_entity_poly.type
_entity_poly.pdbx_seq_one_letter_code
_entity_poly.pdbx_strand_id
1 'polypeptide(L)'
;MPYASADGVELKAGETLVVDFGQNAAAVPEFRFVAREGTRLVAKAGEMLCDGGGRKDRGNDGPEGSVYRGNLRVLREWGAKVEYVFAGEGDEFYRPAFTYLGYRYLSVTATDDVRFRAIASVPVTSVAKRDEVGRLETGVADVNRLISNVLWGQYSNYLSVPTDCPQRDERLGWTADTQVFCAAASRNADVYGFLRKWMRDMRDSQHDDGSFAGVAPPGLFGDNTERFGWSDAGVIVPYTMWKRSGDITIVEENFAAIERYMALTAKNRFDSPVANEYQWGDWVSFEALESHDGGAFEKGPDGKKRPRPDALVYWHFLGGCYWLMDAQMCAEMAAALGKAEDAARYRTMVDEARAYVRQRFLESDGLLPHCLRGMQTPALFALKSGILEKPEAIKATKDALLKNIEDHGDCLQTGFLGTPLILDVLTYEVERPDVAYTLLLQRKNPSWLHSVEQGATTIWERWNGYSKTDGFLRLSMKSYNHYAYGAVLEWMYGTMAGIQPDSKSPGWRHFILAPKPDRRMGHVTAQFDSPYGRIESAWAYEKDGTWNWRVRVPPNTSATVEMPNGERREVVAGEHVFALPGKIAE
;
A
#
# COMPACT_ATOMS: atom_id res chain seq x y z
N MET A 1 5.72 -22.24 -8.19
CA MET A 1 5.74 -21.52 -9.47
C MET A 1 4.56 -22.00 -10.28
N PRO A 2 3.74 -21.14 -10.85
CA PRO A 2 2.63 -21.59 -11.69
C PRO A 2 3.16 -22.01 -13.05
N TYR A 3 3.43 -23.30 -13.21
CA TYR A 3 3.61 -23.93 -14.51
C TYR A 3 2.24 -24.40 -14.99
N ALA A 4 1.69 -23.77 -16.02
CA ALA A 4 0.66 -24.42 -16.81
C ALA A 4 1.35 -25.44 -17.73
N SER A 5 1.20 -26.72 -17.46
CA SER A 5 1.59 -27.74 -18.43
C SER A 5 0.61 -27.65 -19.59
N ALA A 6 1.11 -27.25 -20.76
CA ALA A 6 0.32 -27.20 -22.00
C ALA A 6 0.70 -28.32 -22.96
N ASP A 7 1.29 -29.43 -22.48
CA ASP A 7 1.70 -30.52 -23.34
C ASP A 7 0.49 -31.11 -24.07
N GLY A 8 0.55 -31.07 -25.40
CA GLY A 8 -0.50 -31.55 -26.29
C GLY A 8 -1.61 -30.52 -26.59
N VAL A 9 -1.54 -29.28 -26.08
CA VAL A 9 -2.46 -28.21 -26.49
C VAL A 9 -2.14 -27.78 -27.92
N GLU A 10 -3.13 -27.80 -28.79
CA GLU A 10 -3.05 -27.31 -30.16
C GLU A 10 -3.87 -26.04 -30.32
N LEU A 11 -3.27 -25.01 -30.91
CA LEU A 11 -3.92 -23.79 -31.34
C LEU A 11 -4.03 -23.81 -32.86
N LYS A 12 -5.26 -23.82 -33.39
CA LYS A 12 -5.49 -23.73 -34.82
C LYS A 12 -5.36 -22.34 -35.36
N ALA A 13 -4.99 -22.19 -36.62
CA ALA A 13 -4.94 -20.90 -37.30
C ALA A 13 -6.25 -20.13 -37.12
N GLY A 14 -6.17 -18.87 -36.62
CA GLY A 14 -7.34 -18.03 -36.40
C GLY A 14 -8.09 -18.25 -35.09
N GLU A 15 -7.76 -19.28 -34.32
CA GLU A 15 -8.28 -19.46 -32.96
C GLU A 15 -7.55 -18.59 -31.96
N THR A 16 -8.14 -18.42 -30.77
CA THR A 16 -7.54 -17.74 -29.62
C THR A 16 -7.47 -18.69 -28.43
N LEU A 17 -6.27 -18.95 -27.94
CA LEU A 17 -6.03 -19.66 -26.68
C LEU A 17 -5.93 -18.64 -25.55
N VAL A 18 -6.76 -18.78 -24.52
CA VAL A 18 -6.64 -18.00 -23.27
C VAL A 18 -6.02 -18.88 -22.20
N VAL A 19 -4.91 -18.42 -21.64
CA VAL A 19 -4.19 -19.11 -20.55
C VAL A 19 -4.36 -18.34 -19.26
N ASP A 20 -4.91 -18.98 -18.20
CA ASP A 20 -4.96 -18.47 -16.83
C ASP A 20 -3.81 -19.06 -16.01
N PHE A 21 -2.89 -18.24 -15.54
CA PHE A 21 -1.79 -18.65 -14.66
C PHE A 21 -2.18 -18.70 -13.18
N GLY A 22 -3.42 -18.34 -12.84
CA GLY A 22 -3.94 -18.37 -11.47
C GLY A 22 -3.42 -17.24 -10.56
N GLN A 23 -2.39 -16.50 -10.97
CA GLN A 23 -1.76 -15.43 -10.21
C GLN A 23 -1.41 -14.24 -11.11
N ASN A 24 -1.86 -13.04 -10.72
CA ASN A 24 -1.40 -11.79 -11.32
C ASN A 24 0.01 -11.47 -10.82
N ALA A 25 0.94 -11.20 -11.72
CA ALA A 25 2.33 -10.93 -11.38
C ALA A 25 3.05 -10.11 -12.45
N ALA A 26 4.12 -9.41 -12.06
CA ALA A 26 5.15 -8.99 -13.01
C ALA A 26 5.92 -10.25 -13.43
N ALA A 27 5.86 -10.60 -14.70
CA ALA A 27 6.40 -11.87 -15.18
C ALA A 27 6.84 -11.82 -16.64
N VAL A 28 7.64 -12.79 -17.01
CA VAL A 28 8.03 -13.07 -18.40
C VAL A 28 7.38 -14.37 -18.86
N PRO A 29 6.61 -14.38 -19.95
CA PRO A 29 6.07 -15.62 -20.48
C PRO A 29 7.19 -16.46 -21.12
N GLU A 30 7.08 -17.77 -20.96
CA GLU A 30 8.00 -18.75 -21.50
C GLU A 30 7.20 -19.80 -22.29
N PHE A 31 7.66 -20.11 -23.50
CA PHE A 31 6.99 -21.02 -24.40
C PHE A 31 7.95 -22.11 -24.89
N ARG A 32 7.44 -23.35 -24.96
CA ARG A 32 7.99 -24.44 -25.76
C ARG A 32 6.93 -24.89 -26.72
N PHE A 33 7.21 -24.87 -28.02
CA PHE A 33 6.20 -25.06 -29.05
C PHE A 33 6.80 -25.53 -30.37
N VAL A 34 5.92 -26.00 -31.27
CA VAL A 34 6.25 -26.44 -32.63
C VAL A 34 5.27 -25.79 -33.57
N ALA A 35 5.76 -25.20 -34.67
CA ALA A 35 4.96 -24.77 -35.81
C ALA A 35 5.81 -24.76 -37.09
N ARG A 36 5.18 -24.46 -38.24
CA ARG A 36 5.92 -24.29 -39.52
C ARG A 36 6.76 -23.03 -39.51
N GLU A 37 7.81 -23.03 -40.34
CA GLU A 37 8.58 -21.85 -40.65
C GLU A 37 7.69 -20.66 -41.07
N GLY A 38 7.99 -19.46 -40.55
CA GLY A 38 7.24 -18.25 -40.86
C GLY A 38 5.92 -18.07 -40.12
N THR A 39 5.44 -19.10 -39.39
CA THR A 39 4.28 -18.93 -38.50
C THR A 39 4.55 -17.80 -37.53
N ARG A 40 3.58 -16.86 -37.38
CA ARG A 40 3.67 -15.74 -36.44
C ARG A 40 2.72 -15.99 -35.29
N LEU A 41 3.25 -16.02 -34.07
CA LEU A 41 2.50 -16.09 -32.82
C LEU A 41 2.48 -14.72 -32.14
N VAL A 42 1.32 -14.32 -31.61
CA VAL A 42 1.13 -13.13 -30.80
C VAL A 42 0.47 -13.50 -29.49
N ALA A 43 1.14 -13.18 -28.37
CA ALA A 43 0.59 -13.33 -27.02
C ALA A 43 0.36 -11.96 -26.40
N LYS A 44 -0.89 -11.66 -26.03
CA LYS A 44 -1.30 -10.41 -25.41
C LYS A 44 -1.63 -10.63 -23.94
N ALA A 45 -1.04 -9.83 -23.07
CA ALA A 45 -1.18 -9.91 -21.62
C ALA A 45 -2.38 -9.11 -21.10
N GLY A 46 -2.96 -9.55 -19.99
CA GLY A 46 -3.98 -8.82 -19.24
C GLY A 46 -4.15 -9.36 -17.83
N GLU A 47 -4.69 -8.54 -16.95
CA GLU A 47 -4.85 -8.84 -15.53
C GLU A 47 -6.19 -9.52 -15.21
N MET A 48 -7.20 -9.31 -16.05
CA MET A 48 -8.58 -9.74 -15.87
C MET A 48 -9.15 -10.33 -17.16
N LEU A 49 -10.28 -11.01 -17.05
CA LEU A 49 -11.08 -11.45 -18.21
C LEU A 49 -12.30 -10.55 -18.37
N CYS A 50 -12.77 -10.37 -19.59
CA CYS A 50 -14.04 -9.75 -19.89
C CYS A 50 -15.19 -10.60 -19.33
N ASP A 51 -16.21 -9.96 -18.77
CA ASP A 51 -17.35 -10.62 -18.13
C ASP A 51 -18.56 -10.82 -19.06
N GLY A 52 -18.43 -10.44 -20.34
CA GLY A 52 -19.50 -10.58 -21.32
C GLY A 52 -20.72 -9.67 -21.08
N GLY A 53 -20.68 -8.81 -20.09
CA GLY A 53 -21.81 -7.97 -19.66
C GLY A 53 -22.33 -6.96 -20.70
N GLY A 54 -21.75 -6.91 -21.90
CA GLY A 54 -22.23 -6.14 -23.07
C GLY A 54 -22.25 -4.61 -22.88
N ARG A 55 -21.76 -4.13 -21.76
CA ARG A 55 -21.77 -2.72 -21.38
C ARG A 55 -20.46 -2.04 -21.76
N LYS A 56 -20.35 -1.63 -23.01
CA LYS A 56 -19.20 -0.82 -23.48
C LYS A 56 -18.97 0.45 -22.64
N ASP A 57 -20.04 0.97 -22.05
CA ASP A 57 -20.02 2.12 -21.15
C ASP A 57 -19.28 1.84 -19.82
N ARG A 58 -19.06 0.55 -19.48
CA ARG A 58 -18.38 0.09 -18.26
C ARG A 58 -17.01 -0.54 -18.49
N GLY A 59 -16.40 -0.28 -19.63
CA GLY A 59 -15.03 -0.69 -19.93
C GLY A 59 -14.85 -2.15 -20.33
N ASN A 60 -15.93 -2.90 -20.55
CA ASN A 60 -15.88 -4.25 -21.09
C ASN A 60 -15.59 -4.15 -22.60
N ASP A 61 -14.45 -4.67 -23.06
CA ASP A 61 -13.92 -4.50 -24.41
C ASP A 61 -13.93 -5.76 -25.25
N GLY A 62 -14.53 -6.84 -24.78
CA GLY A 62 -14.59 -8.11 -25.51
C GLY A 62 -15.67 -9.07 -25.03
N PRO A 63 -15.80 -10.24 -25.70
CA PRO A 63 -16.68 -11.31 -25.29
C PRO A 63 -16.25 -11.92 -23.95
N GLU A 64 -17.20 -12.56 -23.26
CA GLU A 64 -16.95 -13.25 -21.99
C GLU A 64 -15.78 -14.22 -22.11
N GLY A 65 -14.89 -14.19 -21.11
CA GLY A 65 -13.69 -15.03 -21.05
C GLY A 65 -12.52 -14.58 -21.92
N SER A 66 -12.68 -13.54 -22.76
CA SER A 66 -11.55 -12.93 -23.45
C SER A 66 -10.71 -12.08 -22.48
N VAL A 67 -9.44 -11.87 -22.79
CA VAL A 67 -8.54 -11.08 -21.93
C VAL A 67 -8.94 -9.60 -21.97
N TYR A 68 -9.27 -9.04 -20.81
CA TYR A 68 -9.60 -7.62 -20.65
C TYR A 68 -8.34 -6.76 -20.77
N ARG A 69 -8.39 -5.73 -21.62
CA ARG A 69 -7.27 -4.83 -21.90
C ARG A 69 -7.59 -3.34 -21.70
N GLY A 70 -8.82 -3.01 -21.31
CA GLY A 70 -9.27 -1.63 -21.16
C GLY A 70 -8.55 -0.83 -20.06
N ASN A 71 -7.80 -1.48 -19.17
CA ASN A 71 -7.00 -0.83 -18.12
C ASN A 71 -5.52 -0.61 -18.50
N LEU A 72 -5.08 -1.05 -19.67
CA LEU A 72 -3.65 -1.01 -20.03
C LEU A 72 -3.19 0.35 -20.58
N ARG A 73 -4.08 1.34 -20.73
CA ARG A 73 -3.80 2.64 -21.37
C ARG A 73 -3.09 2.50 -22.72
N VAL A 74 -3.45 1.47 -23.47
CA VAL A 74 -2.79 1.14 -24.73
C VAL A 74 -3.13 2.21 -25.75
N LEU A 75 -2.48 3.34 -25.66
CA LEU A 75 -2.46 4.37 -26.72
C LEU A 75 -1.68 3.90 -27.96
N ARG A 76 -1.00 2.75 -27.86
CA ARG A 76 -0.13 2.20 -28.89
C ARG A 76 -0.33 0.69 -28.98
N GLU A 77 -0.50 0.17 -30.19
CA GLU A 77 -0.82 -1.23 -30.48
C GLU A 77 0.19 -2.28 -29.94
N TRP A 78 1.36 -1.85 -29.54
CA TRP A 78 2.47 -2.71 -29.12
C TRP A 78 2.60 -2.92 -27.61
N GLY A 79 1.76 -2.28 -26.80
CA GLY A 79 1.82 -2.42 -25.34
C GLY A 79 1.36 -3.80 -24.84
N ALA A 80 2.06 -4.35 -23.86
CA ALA A 80 1.75 -5.60 -23.15
C ALA A 80 1.48 -6.80 -24.07
N LYS A 81 2.37 -7.03 -25.06
CA LYS A 81 2.36 -8.19 -25.95
C LYS A 81 3.77 -8.69 -26.25
N VAL A 82 3.87 -9.94 -26.63
CA VAL A 82 5.05 -10.55 -27.22
C VAL A 82 4.70 -11.16 -28.56
N GLU A 83 5.64 -11.15 -29.48
CA GLU A 83 5.51 -11.72 -30.81
C GLU A 83 6.69 -12.65 -31.08
N TYR A 84 6.42 -13.76 -31.76
CA TYR A 84 7.42 -14.74 -32.16
C TYR A 84 7.15 -15.22 -33.58
N VAL A 85 8.22 -15.36 -34.38
CA VAL A 85 8.16 -15.95 -35.71
C VAL A 85 8.96 -17.24 -35.69
N PHE A 86 8.33 -18.34 -36.06
CA PHE A 86 8.93 -19.66 -36.01
C PHE A 86 9.97 -19.86 -37.11
N ALA A 87 11.08 -20.50 -36.77
CA ALA A 87 12.11 -20.96 -37.70
C ALA A 87 11.75 -22.28 -38.36
N GLY A 88 10.80 -23.05 -37.77
CA GLY A 88 10.36 -24.37 -38.30
C GLY A 88 11.30 -25.52 -37.96
N GLU A 89 12.19 -25.36 -37.00
CA GLU A 89 13.28 -26.32 -36.68
C GLU A 89 12.87 -27.39 -35.62
N GLY A 90 11.58 -27.69 -35.47
CA GLY A 90 11.08 -28.65 -34.47
C GLY A 90 10.66 -28.02 -33.18
N ASP A 91 11.13 -28.49 -32.02
CA ASP A 91 10.82 -27.92 -30.71
C ASP A 91 11.58 -26.61 -30.53
N GLU A 92 10.87 -25.47 -30.56
CA GLU A 92 11.42 -24.16 -30.33
C GLU A 92 11.13 -23.66 -28.92
N PHE A 93 12.05 -22.88 -28.36
CA PHE A 93 11.93 -22.25 -27.06
C PHE A 93 11.99 -20.74 -27.20
N TYR A 94 11.05 -20.04 -26.57
CA TYR A 94 11.06 -18.59 -26.54
C TYR A 94 10.73 -18.02 -25.16
N ARG A 95 11.56 -17.11 -24.72
CA ARG A 95 11.34 -16.22 -23.57
C ARG A 95 11.84 -14.82 -23.95
N PRO A 96 10.98 -13.78 -23.90
CA PRO A 96 11.41 -12.41 -24.17
C PRO A 96 12.57 -12.01 -23.25
N ALA A 97 13.57 -11.31 -23.79
CA ALA A 97 14.66 -10.72 -23.06
C ALA A 97 14.41 -9.21 -22.85
N PHE A 98 14.98 -8.64 -21.79
CA PHE A 98 14.97 -7.19 -21.49
C PHE A 98 13.57 -6.58 -21.34
N THR A 99 12.56 -7.37 -20.97
CA THR A 99 11.21 -6.90 -20.74
C THR A 99 10.53 -7.77 -19.69
N TYR A 100 9.43 -7.25 -19.12
CA TYR A 100 8.46 -8.01 -18.34
C TYR A 100 7.05 -7.47 -18.63
N LEU A 101 6.04 -8.23 -18.30
CA LEU A 101 4.63 -7.85 -18.41
C LEU A 101 3.96 -8.02 -17.05
N GLY A 102 2.91 -7.22 -16.77
CA GLY A 102 2.04 -7.42 -15.62
C GLY A 102 0.78 -8.14 -16.08
N TYR A 103 0.56 -9.39 -15.62
CA TYR A 103 -0.57 -10.17 -16.10
C TYR A 103 -0.88 -11.39 -15.22
N ARG A 104 -2.12 -11.84 -15.32
CA ARG A 104 -2.58 -13.16 -14.92
C ARG A 104 -2.92 -14.02 -16.13
N TYR A 105 -3.39 -13.38 -17.21
CA TYR A 105 -3.90 -14.03 -18.40
C TYR A 105 -3.10 -13.69 -19.64
N LEU A 106 -2.94 -14.67 -20.53
CA LEU A 106 -2.45 -14.45 -21.88
C LEU A 106 -3.51 -14.85 -22.90
N SER A 107 -3.74 -14.00 -23.89
CA SER A 107 -4.48 -14.31 -25.12
C SER A 107 -3.48 -14.58 -26.22
N VAL A 108 -3.43 -15.82 -26.71
CA VAL A 108 -2.46 -16.28 -27.72
C VAL A 108 -3.16 -16.57 -29.02
N THR A 109 -2.67 -16.01 -30.12
CA THR A 109 -3.13 -16.25 -31.50
C THR A 109 -1.96 -16.59 -32.39
N ALA A 110 -2.19 -17.32 -33.47
CA ALA A 110 -1.16 -17.63 -34.45
C ALA A 110 -1.71 -17.59 -35.90
N THR A 111 -0.82 -17.36 -36.85
CA THR A 111 -1.16 -17.33 -38.29
C THR A 111 -1.31 -18.72 -38.90
N ASP A 112 -0.80 -19.77 -38.26
CA ASP A 112 -0.90 -21.17 -38.62
C ASP A 112 -1.02 -22.05 -37.37
N ASP A 113 -1.22 -23.35 -37.50
CA ASP A 113 -1.35 -24.28 -36.39
C ASP A 113 -0.07 -24.31 -35.53
N VAL A 114 -0.23 -24.21 -34.21
CA VAL A 114 0.85 -24.30 -33.22
C VAL A 114 0.54 -25.38 -32.21
N ARG A 115 1.51 -26.25 -31.95
CA ARG A 115 1.44 -27.23 -30.87
C ARG A 115 2.33 -26.83 -29.72
N PHE A 116 1.74 -26.61 -28.55
CA PHE A 116 2.47 -26.26 -27.31
C PHE A 116 2.99 -27.54 -26.63
N ARG A 117 4.22 -27.45 -26.10
CA ARG A 117 4.82 -28.40 -25.16
C ARG A 117 4.75 -27.87 -23.73
N ALA A 118 4.94 -26.57 -23.57
CA ALA A 118 4.79 -25.89 -22.30
C ALA A 118 4.49 -24.41 -22.51
N ILE A 119 3.71 -23.85 -21.60
CA ILE A 119 3.54 -22.41 -21.41
C ILE A 119 3.74 -22.13 -19.92
N ALA A 120 4.64 -21.22 -19.58
CA ALA A 120 4.91 -20.84 -18.21
C ALA A 120 4.89 -19.30 -18.05
N SER A 121 4.62 -18.86 -16.84
CA SER A 121 4.80 -17.47 -16.41
C SER A 121 5.91 -17.45 -15.36
N VAL A 122 7.00 -16.75 -15.63
CA VAL A 122 8.16 -16.66 -14.75
C VAL A 122 8.15 -15.31 -14.05
N PRO A 123 7.78 -15.25 -12.76
CA PRO A 123 7.76 -13.99 -12.03
C PRO A 123 9.15 -13.37 -11.95
N VAL A 124 9.19 -12.03 -12.06
CA VAL A 124 10.41 -11.23 -11.90
C VAL A 124 10.24 -10.22 -10.77
N THR A 125 11.27 -10.12 -9.92
CA THR A 125 11.25 -9.26 -8.75
C THR A 125 12.68 -8.96 -8.28
N SER A 126 12.89 -7.80 -7.65
CA SER A 126 14.14 -7.48 -6.94
C SER A 126 14.14 -7.99 -5.49
N VAL A 127 12.98 -8.45 -5.00
CA VAL A 127 12.79 -9.00 -3.65
C VAL A 127 12.37 -10.46 -3.80
N ALA A 128 13.32 -11.37 -3.67
CA ALA A 128 13.08 -12.79 -3.90
C ALA A 128 12.47 -13.50 -2.68
N LYS A 129 11.92 -14.69 -2.90
CA LYS A 129 11.37 -15.54 -1.81
C LYS A 129 12.37 -15.81 -0.67
N ARG A 130 13.67 -15.86 -0.97
CA ARG A 130 14.73 -16.03 0.05
C ARG A 130 14.84 -14.82 1.00
N ASP A 131 14.33 -13.66 0.59
CA ASP A 131 14.38 -12.42 1.33
C ASP A 131 13.13 -12.25 2.22
N GLU A 132 12.16 -13.20 2.17
CA GLU A 132 10.98 -13.19 3.04
C GLU A 132 11.38 -13.31 4.50
N VAL A 133 10.92 -12.34 5.31
CA VAL A 133 11.19 -12.29 6.77
C VAL A 133 9.93 -12.51 7.60
N GLY A 134 8.75 -12.41 7.00
CA GLY A 134 7.47 -12.52 7.70
C GLY A 134 6.59 -13.64 7.19
N ARG A 135 5.82 -14.22 8.12
CA ARG A 135 4.70 -15.13 7.83
C ARG A 135 3.56 -14.83 8.78
N LEU A 136 2.38 -14.70 8.22
CA LEU A 136 1.17 -14.41 8.99
C LEU A 136 0.04 -15.30 8.48
N GLU A 137 -0.64 -15.96 9.40
CA GLU A 137 -1.76 -16.84 9.15
C GLU A 137 -2.85 -16.59 10.19
N THR A 138 -4.11 -16.68 9.77
CA THR A 138 -5.28 -16.46 10.59
C THR A 138 -6.31 -17.57 10.39
N GLY A 139 -7.31 -17.68 11.27
CA GLY A 139 -8.42 -18.59 11.12
C GLY A 139 -9.41 -18.22 9.99
N VAL A 140 -9.21 -17.09 9.31
CA VAL A 140 -10.10 -16.57 8.25
C VAL A 140 -9.43 -16.69 6.88
N ALA A 141 -9.93 -17.59 6.04
CA ALA A 141 -9.35 -17.91 4.74
C ALA A 141 -9.21 -16.68 3.82
N ASP A 142 -10.20 -15.78 3.79
CA ASP A 142 -10.16 -14.60 2.93
C ASP A 142 -9.15 -13.55 3.42
N VAL A 143 -8.92 -13.46 4.73
CA VAL A 143 -7.83 -12.63 5.29
C VAL A 143 -6.47 -13.23 4.90
N ASN A 144 -6.31 -14.55 4.93
CA ASN A 144 -5.09 -15.21 4.45
C ASN A 144 -4.88 -14.99 2.94
N ARG A 145 -5.97 -14.94 2.16
CA ARG A 145 -5.90 -14.54 0.75
C ARG A 145 -5.47 -13.09 0.58
N LEU A 146 -6.00 -12.18 1.40
CA LEU A 146 -5.59 -10.77 1.41
C LEU A 146 -4.09 -10.63 1.72
N ILE A 147 -3.57 -11.35 2.72
CA ILE A 147 -2.13 -11.38 3.07
C ILE A 147 -1.30 -11.83 1.85
N SER A 148 -1.73 -12.90 1.18
CA SER A 148 -1.09 -13.37 -0.06
C SER A 148 -1.13 -12.32 -1.17
N ASN A 149 -2.26 -11.61 -1.34
CA ASN A 149 -2.41 -10.56 -2.35
C ASN A 149 -1.45 -9.38 -2.08
N VAL A 150 -1.23 -9.01 -0.82
CA VAL A 150 -0.25 -7.98 -0.43
C VAL A 150 1.16 -8.41 -0.82
N LEU A 151 1.55 -9.65 -0.50
CA LEU A 151 2.88 -10.19 -0.82
C LEU A 151 3.12 -10.21 -2.35
N TRP A 152 2.14 -10.69 -3.13
CA TRP A 152 2.25 -10.72 -4.58
C TRP A 152 2.24 -9.33 -5.22
N GLY A 153 1.52 -8.36 -4.62
CA GLY A 153 1.59 -6.95 -5.00
C GLY A 153 3.01 -6.39 -4.83
N GLN A 154 3.65 -6.69 -3.69
CA GLN A 154 5.03 -6.28 -3.42
C GLN A 154 6.03 -6.94 -4.39
N TYR A 155 5.95 -8.25 -4.61
CA TYR A 155 6.83 -8.92 -5.58
C TYR A 155 6.74 -8.34 -6.97
N SER A 156 5.53 -8.01 -7.41
CA SER A 156 5.28 -7.50 -8.76
C SER A 156 5.77 -6.08 -8.98
N ASN A 157 5.84 -5.28 -7.91
CA ASN A 157 6.13 -3.86 -8.00
C ASN A 157 7.51 -3.48 -7.43
N TYR A 158 8.15 -4.35 -6.64
CA TYR A 158 9.53 -4.12 -6.19
C TYR A 158 10.50 -4.71 -7.22
N LEU A 159 10.65 -4.01 -8.36
CA LEU A 159 11.49 -4.41 -9.48
C LEU A 159 12.37 -3.22 -9.92
N SER A 160 13.63 -3.21 -9.51
CA SER A 160 14.63 -2.14 -9.64
C SER A 160 14.29 -0.89 -8.83
N VAL A 161 13.05 -0.41 -8.90
CA VAL A 161 12.44 0.66 -8.08
C VAL A 161 11.07 0.19 -7.61
N PRO A 162 10.49 0.78 -6.55
CA PRO A 162 9.13 0.45 -6.13
C PRO A 162 8.11 1.07 -7.09
N THR A 163 7.75 0.34 -8.16
CA THR A 163 6.79 0.82 -9.15
C THR A 163 5.36 0.76 -8.62
N ASP A 164 4.50 1.68 -9.07
CA ASP A 164 3.08 1.72 -8.73
C ASP A 164 2.32 0.51 -9.28
N CYS A 165 2.62 0.10 -10.50
CA CYS A 165 1.94 -0.98 -11.21
C CYS A 165 2.85 -1.65 -12.25
N PRO A 166 2.62 -2.94 -12.62
CA PRO A 166 3.49 -3.64 -13.58
C PRO A 166 2.92 -3.77 -14.99
N GLN A 167 1.61 -3.48 -15.23
CA GLN A 167 0.90 -3.95 -16.42
C GLN A 167 0.76 -2.93 -17.54
N ARG A 168 0.85 -1.64 -17.24
CA ARG A 168 0.62 -0.54 -18.20
C ARG A 168 1.87 0.28 -18.45
N ASP A 169 1.79 1.27 -19.33
CA ASP A 169 2.86 2.19 -19.68
C ASP A 169 3.11 3.30 -18.63
N GLU A 170 3.05 2.95 -17.36
CA GLU A 170 3.41 3.75 -16.18
C GLU A 170 4.67 3.17 -15.54
N ARG A 171 4.57 2.22 -14.63
CA ARG A 171 5.71 1.53 -13.99
C ARG A 171 6.71 2.52 -13.39
N LEU A 172 6.21 3.47 -12.64
CA LEU A 172 6.99 4.56 -12.07
C LEU A 172 7.14 4.40 -10.56
N GLY A 173 8.24 4.90 -10.02
CA GLY A 173 8.51 4.92 -8.59
C GLY A 173 7.71 6.03 -7.90
N TRP A 174 6.37 5.89 -7.87
CA TRP A 174 5.49 6.82 -7.17
C TRP A 174 5.78 6.83 -5.68
N THR A 175 6.06 8.02 -5.15
CA THR A 175 6.64 8.16 -3.82
C THR A 175 5.61 7.96 -2.71
N ALA A 176 4.33 8.35 -2.93
CA ALA A 176 3.27 8.08 -1.96
C ALA A 176 3.04 6.59 -1.75
N ASP A 177 2.98 5.82 -2.83
CA ASP A 177 2.79 4.36 -2.76
C ASP A 177 3.83 3.71 -1.85
N THR A 178 5.09 4.13 -2.02
CA THR A 178 6.20 3.61 -1.22
C THR A 178 6.11 4.08 0.22
N GLN A 179 5.82 5.37 0.48
CA GLN A 179 5.78 5.88 1.85
C GLN A 179 4.66 5.23 2.68
N VAL A 180 3.48 5.00 2.09
CA VAL A 180 2.36 4.36 2.83
C VAL A 180 2.59 2.87 3.06
N PHE A 181 3.41 2.22 2.23
CA PHE A 181 3.60 0.77 2.24
C PHE A 181 4.93 0.30 2.84
N CYS A 182 5.97 1.14 2.96
CA CYS A 182 7.33 0.71 3.33
C CYS A 182 7.39 -0.04 4.68
N ALA A 183 6.55 0.33 5.64
CA ALA A 183 6.44 -0.39 6.92
C ALA A 183 5.91 -1.82 6.71
N ALA A 184 4.82 -1.99 5.96
CA ALA A 184 4.26 -3.29 5.60
C ALA A 184 5.23 -4.12 4.75
N ALA A 185 5.92 -3.47 3.81
CA ALA A 185 6.94 -4.12 2.97
C ALA A 185 8.04 -4.77 3.81
N SER A 186 8.50 -4.10 4.87
CA SER A 186 9.52 -4.61 5.79
C SER A 186 9.07 -5.79 6.66
N ARG A 187 7.75 -6.04 6.73
CA ARG A 187 7.18 -7.23 7.37
C ARG A 187 7.22 -8.45 6.47
N ASN A 188 7.07 -8.23 5.16
CA ASN A 188 7.10 -9.31 4.20
C ASN A 188 8.53 -9.79 3.91
N ALA A 189 9.45 -8.83 3.71
CA ALA A 189 10.79 -9.15 3.24
C ALA A 189 11.84 -8.15 3.76
N ASP A 190 13.12 -8.55 3.73
CA ASP A 190 14.23 -7.64 3.93
C ASP A 190 14.36 -6.71 2.72
N VAL A 191 13.77 -5.52 2.86
CA VAL A 191 13.75 -4.49 1.83
C VAL A 191 14.72 -3.34 2.11
N TYR A 192 15.54 -3.44 3.16
CA TYR A 192 16.42 -2.33 3.56
C TYR A 192 17.36 -1.91 2.43
N GLY A 193 18.08 -2.86 1.83
CA GLY A 193 18.99 -2.58 0.72
C GLY A 193 18.29 -2.02 -0.52
N PHE A 194 17.10 -2.53 -0.83
CA PHE A 194 16.27 -2.07 -1.95
C PHE A 194 15.81 -0.62 -1.75
N LEU A 195 15.25 -0.30 -0.58
CA LEU A 195 14.77 1.05 -0.29
C LEU A 195 15.92 2.04 -0.07
N ARG A 196 17.05 1.64 0.52
CA ARG A 196 18.25 2.49 0.63
C ARG A 196 18.78 2.88 -0.76
N LYS A 197 18.78 1.94 -1.73
CA LYS A 197 19.10 2.26 -3.13
C LYS A 197 18.11 3.26 -3.70
N TRP A 198 16.81 3.03 -3.53
CA TRP A 198 15.78 3.92 -4.04
C TRP A 198 15.83 5.33 -3.40
N MET A 199 16.19 5.43 -2.12
CA MET A 199 16.43 6.72 -1.48
C MET A 199 17.59 7.51 -2.12
N ARG A 200 18.54 6.84 -2.78
CA ARG A 200 19.52 7.53 -3.63
C ARG A 200 18.85 8.12 -4.87
N ASP A 201 17.98 7.36 -5.54
CA ASP A 201 17.21 7.86 -6.68
C ASP A 201 16.36 9.08 -6.27
N MET A 202 15.80 9.07 -5.07
CA MET A 202 15.07 10.22 -4.49
C MET A 202 15.97 11.45 -4.35
N ARG A 203 17.19 11.30 -3.79
CA ARG A 203 18.15 12.41 -3.63
C ARG A 203 18.62 12.95 -4.97
N ASP A 204 18.92 12.05 -5.91
CA ASP A 204 19.38 12.40 -7.25
C ASP A 204 18.29 13.14 -8.07
N SER A 205 17.03 12.96 -7.66
CA SER A 205 15.84 13.60 -8.25
C SER A 205 15.34 14.82 -7.46
N GLN A 206 16.01 15.21 -6.36
CA GLN A 206 15.62 16.36 -5.55
C GLN A 206 15.86 17.65 -6.31
N HIS A 207 14.86 18.54 -6.34
CA HIS A 207 14.96 19.83 -7.01
C HIS A 207 15.87 20.81 -6.28
N ASP A 208 16.31 21.84 -6.98
CA ASP A 208 17.19 22.88 -6.43
C ASP A 208 16.54 23.66 -5.27
N ASP A 209 15.20 23.79 -5.27
CA ASP A 209 14.46 24.42 -4.20
C ASP A 209 14.32 23.57 -2.93
N GLY A 210 14.71 22.29 -3.01
CA GLY A 210 14.67 21.32 -1.93
C GLY A 210 13.47 20.39 -1.96
N SER A 211 12.52 20.54 -2.89
CA SER A 211 11.38 19.62 -3.02
C SER A 211 11.82 18.24 -3.52
N PHE A 212 11.22 17.18 -2.96
CA PHE A 212 11.33 15.85 -3.53
C PHE A 212 10.30 15.66 -4.62
N ALA A 213 10.70 14.99 -5.70
CA ALA A 213 9.80 14.64 -6.78
C ALA A 213 8.69 13.69 -6.32
N GLY A 214 7.51 13.77 -6.93
CA GLY A 214 6.43 12.81 -6.70
C GLY A 214 6.70 11.41 -7.28
N VAL A 215 7.73 11.30 -8.16
CA VAL A 215 8.19 10.07 -8.81
C VAL A 215 9.70 10.02 -8.79
N ALA A 216 10.30 8.92 -8.36
CA ALA A 216 11.76 8.73 -8.33
C ALA A 216 12.16 7.34 -8.88
N PRO A 217 13.10 7.28 -9.86
CA PRO A 217 13.65 8.40 -10.60
C PRO A 217 12.58 9.10 -11.48
N PRO A 218 12.81 10.35 -11.94
CA PRO A 218 11.90 11.09 -12.81
C PRO A 218 11.53 10.28 -14.06
N GLY A 219 10.25 10.29 -14.43
CA GLY A 219 9.70 9.50 -15.52
C GLY A 219 9.00 10.34 -16.60
N LEU A 220 8.18 9.66 -17.40
CA LEU A 220 7.45 10.25 -18.53
C LEU A 220 6.46 11.37 -18.16
N PHE A 221 6.02 11.44 -16.90
CA PHE A 221 5.03 12.42 -16.44
C PHE A 221 5.66 13.73 -15.95
N GLY A 222 6.94 13.94 -16.23
CA GLY A 222 7.63 15.19 -15.96
C GLY A 222 7.96 15.39 -14.48
N ASP A 223 8.40 16.59 -14.22
CA ASP A 223 8.87 17.07 -12.95
C ASP A 223 7.66 17.48 -12.11
N ASN A 224 7.15 16.56 -11.32
CA ASN A 224 6.08 16.89 -10.39
C ASN A 224 6.67 17.65 -9.20
N THR A 225 6.30 18.90 -9.07
CA THR A 225 6.61 19.75 -7.92
C THR A 225 6.10 19.14 -6.61
N GLU A 226 6.53 19.71 -5.50
CA GLU A 226 6.12 19.30 -4.15
C GLU A 226 4.64 18.94 -4.04
N ARG A 227 4.37 17.75 -3.55
CA ARG A 227 3.03 17.24 -3.21
C ARG A 227 3.08 16.57 -1.86
N PHE A 228 2.29 17.05 -0.89
CA PHE A 228 2.22 16.36 0.40
C PHE A 228 1.67 14.93 0.22
N GLY A 229 2.10 14.00 1.09
CA GLY A 229 1.84 12.57 0.97
C GLY A 229 2.74 11.87 -0.05
N TRP A 230 3.33 12.60 -1.01
CA TRP A 230 4.30 12.09 -1.99
C TRP A 230 5.72 12.48 -1.61
N SER A 231 6.00 13.77 -1.59
CA SER A 231 7.33 14.31 -1.29
C SER A 231 7.81 13.92 0.13
N ASP A 232 6.89 13.73 1.06
CA ASP A 232 7.16 13.30 2.45
C ASP A 232 7.81 11.91 2.54
N ALA A 233 7.77 11.12 1.45
CA ALA A 233 8.54 9.87 1.34
C ALA A 233 10.04 10.07 1.62
N GLY A 234 10.58 11.26 1.27
CA GLY A 234 11.97 11.63 1.55
C GLY A 234 12.31 11.65 3.05
N VAL A 235 11.32 11.84 3.91
CA VAL A 235 11.44 11.83 5.39
C VAL A 235 10.99 10.48 5.95
N ILE A 236 9.80 10.02 5.56
CA ILE A 236 9.12 8.87 6.15
C ILE A 236 9.86 7.55 5.88
N VAL A 237 10.37 7.36 4.66
CA VAL A 237 11.04 6.09 4.30
C VAL A 237 12.36 5.90 5.05
N PRO A 238 13.30 6.87 5.10
CA PRO A 238 14.52 6.74 5.91
C PRO A 238 14.23 6.54 7.38
N TYR A 239 13.27 7.28 7.94
CA TYR A 239 12.86 7.12 9.33
C TYR A 239 12.34 5.71 9.61
N THR A 240 11.41 5.22 8.78
CA THR A 240 10.82 3.89 8.95
C THR A 240 11.87 2.80 8.81
N MET A 241 12.74 2.86 7.82
CA MET A 241 13.78 1.85 7.61
C MET A 241 14.80 1.84 8.74
N TRP A 242 15.20 3.00 9.28
CA TRP A 242 16.02 3.08 10.48
C TRP A 242 15.34 2.40 11.68
N LYS A 243 14.08 2.75 11.96
CA LYS A 243 13.34 2.14 13.08
C LYS A 243 13.23 0.62 12.94
N ARG A 244 13.13 0.10 11.72
CA ARG A 244 13.00 -1.35 11.44
C ARG A 244 14.33 -2.10 11.46
N SER A 245 15.37 -1.54 10.87
CA SER A 245 16.68 -2.19 10.78
C SER A 245 17.58 -1.93 11.99
N GLY A 246 17.42 -0.77 12.64
CA GLY A 246 18.37 -0.23 13.62
C GLY A 246 19.60 0.42 12.99
N ASP A 247 19.76 0.33 11.67
CA ASP A 247 20.87 0.93 10.94
C ASP A 247 20.59 2.40 10.62
N ILE A 248 21.31 3.29 11.30
CA ILE A 248 21.17 4.75 11.16
C ILE A 248 21.74 5.29 9.83
N THR A 249 22.52 4.49 9.10
CA THR A 249 23.23 4.93 7.89
C THR A 249 22.25 5.47 6.83
N ILE A 250 21.06 4.87 6.71
CA ILE A 250 20.07 5.39 5.78
C ILE A 250 19.61 6.81 6.12
N VAL A 251 19.57 7.16 7.40
CA VAL A 251 19.27 8.53 7.85
C VAL A 251 20.45 9.45 7.57
N GLU A 252 21.68 9.04 7.91
CA GLU A 252 22.90 9.82 7.65
C GLU A 252 23.01 10.22 6.18
N GLU A 253 22.81 9.26 5.27
CA GLU A 253 22.88 9.47 3.82
C GLU A 253 21.81 10.42 3.29
N ASN A 254 20.66 10.52 3.94
CA ASN A 254 19.52 11.32 3.47
C ASN A 254 19.35 12.64 4.21
N PHE A 255 20.02 12.85 5.37
CA PHE A 255 19.73 13.95 6.28
C PHE A 255 19.86 15.34 5.63
N ALA A 256 20.90 15.57 4.84
CA ALA A 256 21.08 16.87 4.16
C ALA A 256 19.96 17.17 3.14
N ALA A 257 19.45 16.15 2.46
CA ALA A 257 18.32 16.29 1.54
C ALA A 257 17.01 16.56 2.32
N ILE A 258 16.83 15.86 3.44
CA ILE A 258 15.70 16.08 4.36
C ILE A 258 15.72 17.53 4.90
N GLU A 259 16.89 18.05 5.30
CA GLU A 259 17.01 19.44 5.77
C GLU A 259 16.56 20.46 4.73
N ARG A 260 16.94 20.27 3.44
CA ARG A 260 16.49 21.15 2.36
C ARG A 260 14.96 21.08 2.18
N TYR A 261 14.40 19.88 2.20
CA TYR A 261 12.94 19.70 2.11
C TYR A 261 12.20 20.35 3.26
N MET A 262 12.64 20.11 4.50
CA MET A 262 11.99 20.70 5.69
C MET A 262 12.13 22.23 5.73
N ALA A 263 13.21 22.79 5.20
CA ALA A 263 13.36 24.24 5.07
C ALA A 263 12.37 24.82 4.03
N LEU A 264 12.14 24.12 2.93
CA LEU A 264 11.15 24.48 1.92
C LEU A 264 9.74 24.47 2.51
N THR A 265 9.34 23.39 3.18
CA THR A 265 7.99 23.26 3.76
C THR A 265 7.72 24.32 4.82
N ALA A 266 8.70 24.59 5.70
CA ALA A 266 8.61 25.67 6.68
C ALA A 266 8.46 27.06 6.04
N LYS A 267 9.18 27.32 4.92
CA LYS A 267 9.09 28.58 4.19
C LYS A 267 7.73 28.75 3.50
N ASN A 268 7.27 27.69 2.86
CA ASN A 268 6.05 27.74 2.06
C ASN A 268 4.79 27.80 2.94
N ARG A 269 4.80 27.17 4.13
CA ARG A 269 3.67 27.11 5.09
C ARG A 269 2.31 26.94 4.43
N PHE A 270 2.28 26.26 3.30
CA PHE A 270 1.08 26.07 2.47
C PHE A 270 0.33 27.35 2.05
N ASP A 271 0.92 28.53 2.25
CA ASP A 271 0.39 29.82 1.81
C ASP A 271 1.01 30.32 0.49
N SER A 272 1.94 29.56 -0.07
CA SER A 272 2.58 29.84 -1.36
C SER A 272 1.56 29.74 -2.51
N PRO A 273 1.73 30.49 -3.62
CA PRO A 273 0.99 30.25 -4.85
C PRO A 273 1.03 28.80 -5.34
N VAL A 274 2.11 28.07 -5.04
CA VAL A 274 2.25 26.63 -5.31
C VAL A 274 1.26 25.81 -4.48
N ALA A 275 0.97 26.21 -3.24
CA ALA A 275 -0.01 25.56 -2.39
C ALA A 275 -1.47 25.71 -2.89
N ASN A 276 -1.74 26.70 -3.76
CA ASN A 276 -3.02 26.86 -4.44
C ASN A 276 -3.13 26.04 -5.72
N GLU A 277 -2.07 25.33 -6.11
CA GLU A 277 -2.09 24.42 -7.22
C GLU A 277 -2.76 23.10 -6.85
N TYR A 278 -3.01 22.29 -7.89
CA TYR A 278 -3.57 20.96 -7.78
C TYR A 278 -2.74 20.06 -6.86
N GLN A 279 -3.34 19.57 -5.79
CA GLN A 279 -2.81 18.52 -4.93
C GLN A 279 -3.57 17.21 -5.18
N TRP A 280 -2.93 16.07 -4.93
CA TRP A 280 -3.59 14.78 -5.15
C TRP A 280 -4.48 14.38 -3.97
N GLY A 281 -4.24 14.91 -2.77
CA GLY A 281 -5.05 14.64 -1.59
C GLY A 281 -5.00 13.16 -1.19
N ASP A 282 -6.08 12.67 -0.62
CA ASP A 282 -6.23 11.24 -0.34
C ASP A 282 -6.65 10.51 -1.61
N TRP A 283 -5.66 10.12 -2.41
CA TRP A 283 -5.81 9.60 -3.77
C TRP A 283 -6.77 8.42 -3.85
N VAL A 284 -7.71 8.46 -4.78
CA VAL A 284 -8.73 7.47 -5.07
C VAL A 284 -9.62 7.10 -3.87
N SER A 285 -9.81 8.03 -2.94
CA SER A 285 -10.79 7.92 -1.85
C SER A 285 -12.24 7.95 -2.39
N PHE A 286 -13.19 7.58 -1.53
CA PHE A 286 -14.63 7.72 -1.80
C PHE A 286 -15.22 8.97 -1.15
N GLU A 287 -14.36 9.84 -0.63
CA GLU A 287 -14.77 11.08 0.02
C GLU A 287 -15.16 12.16 -0.99
N ALA A 288 -16.01 13.11 -0.54
CA ALA A 288 -16.59 14.14 -1.40
C ALA A 288 -15.58 15.09 -2.05
N LEU A 289 -14.36 15.20 -1.50
CA LEU A 289 -13.29 16.09 -1.96
C LEU A 289 -12.15 15.34 -2.67
N GLU A 290 -12.44 14.15 -3.16
CA GLU A 290 -11.49 13.35 -3.93
C GLU A 290 -11.08 14.07 -5.23
N SER A 291 -9.79 14.04 -5.54
CA SER A 291 -9.22 14.83 -6.62
C SER A 291 -9.31 14.18 -8.00
N HIS A 292 -9.33 12.86 -8.08
CA HIS A 292 -9.30 12.14 -9.37
C HIS A 292 -10.65 12.14 -10.08
N ASP A 293 -11.73 11.83 -9.37
CA ASP A 293 -13.08 11.72 -9.94
C ASP A 293 -13.81 13.06 -10.02
N GLY A 294 -13.15 14.15 -9.62
CA GLY A 294 -13.61 15.50 -9.85
C GLY A 294 -14.39 16.13 -8.71
N GLY A 295 -14.58 15.45 -7.57
CA GLY A 295 -15.25 16.01 -6.39
C GLY A 295 -14.59 17.25 -5.82
N ALA A 296 -13.25 17.32 -5.93
CA ALA A 296 -12.46 18.46 -5.49
C ALA A 296 -12.50 19.69 -6.43
N PHE A 297 -13.14 19.60 -7.58
CA PHE A 297 -13.09 20.64 -8.61
C PHE A 297 -14.46 21.15 -9.02
N GLU A 298 -14.49 22.42 -9.41
CA GLU A 298 -15.65 23.09 -10.02
C GLU A 298 -15.26 23.83 -11.30
N LYS A 299 -16.24 24.17 -12.14
CA LYS A 299 -16.03 25.07 -13.28
C LYS A 299 -16.16 26.52 -12.84
N GLY A 300 -15.11 27.30 -13.03
CA GLY A 300 -15.15 28.74 -12.82
C GLY A 300 -16.01 29.46 -13.85
N PRO A 301 -16.25 30.78 -13.68
CA PRO A 301 -17.03 31.61 -14.62
C PRO A 301 -16.47 31.63 -16.05
N ASP A 302 -15.17 31.38 -16.19
CA ASP A 302 -14.45 31.28 -17.47
C ASP A 302 -14.51 29.87 -18.09
N GLY A 303 -15.26 28.94 -17.46
CA GLY A 303 -15.37 27.53 -17.85
C GLY A 303 -14.17 26.65 -17.52
N LYS A 304 -13.11 27.21 -16.93
CA LYS A 304 -11.90 26.44 -16.53
C LYS A 304 -12.16 25.68 -15.24
N LYS A 305 -11.56 24.48 -15.16
CA LYS A 305 -11.56 23.65 -13.96
C LYS A 305 -10.67 24.30 -12.89
N ARG A 306 -11.21 24.49 -11.69
CA ARG A 306 -10.50 25.07 -10.53
C ARG A 306 -10.78 24.23 -9.28
N PRO A 307 -9.84 24.15 -8.33
CA PRO A 307 -10.13 23.56 -7.03
C PRO A 307 -11.28 24.30 -6.34
N ARG A 308 -12.16 23.56 -5.71
CA ARG A 308 -13.18 24.13 -4.81
C ARG A 308 -12.51 24.71 -3.57
N PRO A 309 -13.08 25.77 -2.95
CA PRO A 309 -12.52 26.34 -1.72
C PRO A 309 -12.36 25.31 -0.58
N ASP A 310 -13.33 24.41 -0.41
CA ASP A 310 -13.30 23.34 0.59
C ASP A 310 -12.25 22.25 0.28
N ALA A 311 -11.97 21.98 -0.99
CA ALA A 311 -10.87 21.10 -1.41
C ALA A 311 -9.49 21.71 -1.07
N LEU A 312 -9.33 23.02 -1.22
CA LEU A 312 -8.11 23.69 -0.77
C LEU A 312 -7.93 23.59 0.75
N VAL A 313 -9.00 23.79 1.52
CA VAL A 313 -8.99 23.60 2.98
C VAL A 313 -8.58 22.16 3.32
N TYR A 314 -9.15 21.17 2.65
CA TYR A 314 -8.84 19.76 2.83
C TYR A 314 -7.36 19.46 2.55
N TRP A 315 -6.85 19.85 1.40
CA TRP A 315 -5.45 19.61 1.03
C TRP A 315 -4.46 20.30 1.96
N HIS A 316 -4.69 21.56 2.29
CA HIS A 316 -3.81 22.31 3.19
C HIS A 316 -3.82 21.75 4.61
N PHE A 317 -4.98 21.26 5.07
CA PHE A 317 -5.09 20.59 6.35
C PHE A 317 -4.24 19.31 6.40
N LEU A 318 -4.36 18.43 5.42
CA LEU A 318 -3.55 17.22 5.34
C LEU A 318 -2.06 17.55 5.24
N GLY A 319 -1.69 18.51 4.40
CA GLY A 319 -0.31 18.96 4.26
C GLY A 319 0.27 19.52 5.55
N GLY A 320 -0.53 20.27 6.32
CA GLY A 320 -0.14 20.74 7.65
C GLY A 320 0.10 19.61 8.65
N CYS A 321 -0.73 18.56 8.60
CA CYS A 321 -0.53 17.36 9.41
C CYS A 321 0.74 16.58 9.01
N TYR A 322 1.03 16.46 7.71
CA TYR A 322 2.28 15.86 7.24
C TYR A 322 3.49 16.65 7.73
N TRP A 323 3.49 17.98 7.57
CA TRP A 323 4.58 18.84 8.08
C TRP A 323 4.84 18.62 9.57
N LEU A 324 3.79 18.55 10.40
CA LEU A 324 3.90 18.25 11.82
C LEU A 324 4.54 16.88 12.09
N MET A 325 4.07 15.84 11.40
CA MET A 325 4.59 14.48 11.58
C MET A 325 6.04 14.36 11.09
N ASP A 326 6.38 14.97 9.98
CA ASP A 326 7.75 15.01 9.45
C ASP A 326 8.72 15.73 10.39
N ALA A 327 8.30 16.86 10.96
CA ALA A 327 9.11 17.58 11.95
C ALA A 327 9.38 16.72 13.20
N GLN A 328 8.39 15.91 13.65
CA GLN A 328 8.57 14.96 14.75
C GLN A 328 9.62 13.88 14.40
N MET A 329 9.51 13.28 13.20
CA MET A 329 10.47 12.29 12.70
C MET A 329 11.87 12.88 12.56
N CYS A 330 11.99 14.10 12.04
CA CYS A 330 13.26 14.80 11.90
C CYS A 330 13.92 15.12 13.25
N ALA A 331 13.13 15.47 14.28
CA ALA A 331 13.66 15.69 15.63
C ALA A 331 14.27 14.41 16.23
N GLU A 332 13.62 13.26 16.00
CA GLU A 332 14.15 11.95 16.43
C GLU A 332 15.39 11.53 15.63
N MET A 333 15.37 11.70 14.30
CA MET A 333 16.52 11.39 13.44
C MET A 333 17.73 12.26 13.79
N ALA A 334 17.55 13.57 13.96
CA ALA A 334 18.62 14.48 14.36
C ALA A 334 19.21 14.13 15.73
N ALA A 335 18.36 13.78 16.71
CA ALA A 335 18.82 13.34 18.02
C ALA A 335 19.63 12.04 17.94
N ALA A 336 19.20 11.07 17.14
CA ALA A 336 19.91 9.82 16.93
C ALA A 336 21.28 10.00 16.24
N LEU A 337 21.40 10.99 15.36
CA LEU A 337 22.66 11.38 14.71
C LEU A 337 23.58 12.22 15.62
N GLY A 338 23.18 12.51 16.87
CA GLY A 338 23.94 13.37 17.77
C GLY A 338 23.92 14.87 17.39
N LYS A 339 23.04 15.27 16.46
CA LYS A 339 22.89 16.66 15.98
C LYS A 339 21.96 17.45 16.92
N ALA A 340 22.47 17.83 18.09
CA ALA A 340 21.66 18.42 19.16
C ALA A 340 20.96 19.73 18.75
N GLU A 341 21.62 20.60 17.99
CA GLU A 341 21.07 21.88 17.51
C GLU A 341 19.92 21.63 16.51
N ASP A 342 20.12 20.72 15.56
CA ASP A 342 19.09 20.34 14.61
C ASP A 342 17.89 19.70 15.31
N ALA A 343 18.14 18.81 16.27
CA ALA A 343 17.07 18.21 17.08
C ALA A 343 16.26 19.25 17.85
N ALA A 344 16.91 20.30 18.39
CA ALA A 344 16.22 21.39 19.05
C ALA A 344 15.41 22.23 18.05
N ARG A 345 15.99 22.56 16.90
CA ARG A 345 15.32 23.28 15.80
C ARG A 345 14.06 22.55 15.34
N TYR A 346 14.13 21.24 15.11
CA TYR A 346 12.96 20.45 14.70
C TYR A 346 11.90 20.33 15.80
N ARG A 347 12.26 20.28 17.08
CA ARG A 347 11.27 20.37 18.18
C ARG A 347 10.53 21.71 18.16
N THR A 348 11.23 22.81 17.93
CA THR A 348 10.59 24.12 17.74
C THR A 348 9.65 24.09 16.53
N MET A 349 10.08 23.50 15.41
CA MET A 349 9.24 23.34 14.21
C MET A 349 7.99 22.49 14.48
N VAL A 350 8.06 21.46 15.33
CA VAL A 350 6.88 20.69 15.77
C VAL A 350 5.85 21.61 16.45
N ASP A 351 6.31 22.49 17.34
CA ASP A 351 5.41 23.42 18.04
C ASP A 351 4.84 24.47 17.08
N GLU A 352 5.65 24.99 16.15
CA GLU A 352 5.22 25.91 15.10
C GLU A 352 4.18 25.28 14.16
N ALA A 353 4.46 24.06 13.67
CA ALA A 353 3.53 23.33 12.78
C ALA A 353 2.21 23.03 13.49
N ARG A 354 2.27 22.58 14.74
CA ARG A 354 1.07 22.33 15.55
C ARG A 354 0.25 23.61 15.75
N ALA A 355 0.91 24.72 16.11
CA ALA A 355 0.24 26.00 16.29
C ALA A 355 -0.39 26.50 14.98
N TYR A 356 0.35 26.37 13.85
CA TYR A 356 -0.15 26.74 12.53
C TYR A 356 -1.42 25.94 12.15
N VAL A 357 -1.38 24.61 12.26
CA VAL A 357 -2.54 23.76 11.91
C VAL A 357 -3.75 24.10 12.78
N ARG A 358 -3.55 24.31 14.09
CA ARG A 358 -4.62 24.69 15.01
C ARG A 358 -5.23 26.06 14.68
N GLN A 359 -4.40 27.07 14.49
CA GLN A 359 -4.88 28.43 14.19
C GLN A 359 -5.54 28.55 12.83
N ARG A 360 -5.04 27.79 11.86
CA ARG A 360 -5.50 27.86 10.47
C ARG A 360 -6.77 27.06 10.22
N PHE A 361 -6.88 25.89 10.84
CA PHE A 361 -7.91 24.92 10.46
C PHE A 361 -8.90 24.57 11.58
N LEU A 362 -8.56 24.75 12.87
CA LEU A 362 -9.55 24.49 13.90
C LEU A 362 -10.46 25.69 14.12
N GLU A 363 -11.76 25.41 14.30
CA GLU A 363 -12.72 26.43 14.67
C GLU A 363 -12.60 26.82 16.16
N SER A 364 -13.29 27.86 16.61
CA SER A 364 -13.18 28.39 17.96
C SER A 364 -13.55 27.37 19.06
N ASP A 365 -14.38 26.40 18.74
CA ASP A 365 -14.73 25.27 19.61
C ASP A 365 -13.66 24.17 19.63
N GLY A 366 -12.64 24.25 18.76
CA GLY A 366 -11.55 23.28 18.61
C GLY A 366 -11.86 22.15 17.66
N LEU A 367 -13.00 22.17 16.97
CA LEU A 367 -13.39 21.17 15.98
C LEU A 367 -12.75 21.46 14.60
N LEU A 368 -12.70 20.42 13.77
CA LEU A 368 -12.37 20.56 12.36
C LEU A 368 -13.33 21.51 11.64
N PRO A 369 -12.92 22.15 10.52
CA PRO A 369 -13.79 22.96 9.69
C PRO A 369 -15.04 22.17 9.27
N HIS A 370 -16.17 22.85 9.15
CA HIS A 370 -17.44 22.20 8.82
C HIS A 370 -17.35 21.32 7.55
N CYS A 371 -16.61 21.76 6.52
CA CYS A 371 -16.43 21.01 5.26
C CYS A 371 -15.62 19.71 5.42
N LEU A 372 -14.89 19.53 6.52
CA LEU A 372 -14.10 18.33 6.82
C LEU A 372 -14.73 17.44 7.89
N ARG A 373 -15.74 17.94 8.61
CA ARG A 373 -16.44 17.17 9.66
C ARG A 373 -17.20 16.02 9.01
N GLY A 374 -17.06 14.84 9.61
CA GLY A 374 -17.73 13.64 9.11
C GLY A 374 -17.02 12.94 7.93
N MET A 375 -15.85 13.42 7.49
CA MET A 375 -14.98 12.69 6.58
C MET A 375 -14.02 11.80 7.38
N GLN A 376 -13.71 10.59 6.86
CA GLN A 376 -12.80 9.66 7.55
C GLN A 376 -11.37 10.19 7.59
N THR A 377 -10.78 10.54 6.44
CA THR A 377 -9.36 10.91 6.34
C THR A 377 -8.99 12.13 7.18
N PRO A 378 -9.72 13.26 7.17
CA PRO A 378 -9.41 14.38 8.05
C PRO A 378 -9.49 14.03 9.54
N ALA A 379 -10.48 13.22 9.94
CA ALA A 379 -10.62 12.78 11.33
C ALA A 379 -9.41 11.92 11.75
N LEU A 380 -8.96 11.01 10.88
CA LEU A 380 -7.77 10.17 11.12
C LEU A 380 -6.51 11.01 11.33
N PHE A 381 -6.27 11.99 10.45
CA PHE A 381 -5.11 12.87 10.56
C PHE A 381 -5.20 13.76 11.81
N ALA A 382 -6.37 14.29 12.16
CA ALA A 382 -6.55 15.11 13.36
C ALA A 382 -6.25 14.33 14.64
N LEU A 383 -6.75 13.10 14.74
CA LEU A 383 -6.52 12.23 15.89
C LEU A 383 -5.05 11.77 15.95
N LYS A 384 -4.49 11.30 14.84
CA LYS A 384 -3.11 10.76 14.79
C LYS A 384 -2.04 11.82 15.06
N SER A 385 -2.20 13.02 14.52
CA SER A 385 -1.23 14.12 14.72
C SER A 385 -1.32 14.81 16.08
N GLY A 386 -2.37 14.52 16.86
CA GLY A 386 -2.56 15.10 18.19
C GLY A 386 -2.79 16.62 18.17
N ILE A 387 -3.43 17.14 17.11
CA ILE A 387 -3.73 18.57 17.01
C ILE A 387 -4.94 19.00 17.83
N LEU A 388 -5.83 18.07 18.17
CA LEU A 388 -7.01 18.34 18.99
C LEU A 388 -6.60 18.42 20.47
N GLU A 389 -7.02 19.49 21.17
CA GLU A 389 -6.68 19.69 22.59
C GLU A 389 -7.87 19.52 23.51
N LYS A 390 -9.04 20.03 23.05
CA LYS A 390 -10.24 20.02 23.90
C LYS A 390 -10.82 18.61 23.96
N PRO A 391 -11.05 18.05 25.16
CA PRO A 391 -11.62 16.71 25.29
C PRO A 391 -12.94 16.56 24.52
N GLU A 392 -13.76 17.61 24.48
CA GLU A 392 -15.03 17.63 23.77
C GLU A 392 -14.82 17.54 22.24
N ALA A 393 -13.79 18.23 21.71
CA ALA A 393 -13.46 18.18 20.29
C ALA A 393 -12.89 16.80 19.90
N ILE A 394 -12.04 16.22 20.75
CA ILE A 394 -11.52 14.86 20.56
C ILE A 394 -12.69 13.87 20.52
N LYS A 395 -13.59 13.95 21.53
CA LYS A 395 -14.77 13.07 21.59
C LYS A 395 -15.66 13.25 20.36
N ALA A 396 -15.99 14.48 20.00
CA ALA A 396 -16.84 14.77 18.85
C ALA A 396 -16.25 14.25 17.53
N THR A 397 -14.90 14.34 17.36
CA THR A 397 -14.22 13.81 16.17
C THR A 397 -14.24 12.28 16.14
N LYS A 398 -14.04 11.61 17.28
CA LYS A 398 -14.17 10.14 17.41
C LYS A 398 -15.59 9.68 17.08
N ASP A 399 -16.60 10.34 17.66
CA ASP A 399 -18.02 10.02 17.44
C ASP A 399 -18.41 10.23 15.96
N ALA A 400 -17.94 11.31 15.33
CA ALA A 400 -18.18 11.59 13.92
C ALA A 400 -17.53 10.56 12.99
N LEU A 401 -16.30 10.10 13.30
CA LEU A 401 -15.64 9.03 12.56
C LEU A 401 -16.41 7.71 12.65
N LEU A 402 -16.81 7.30 13.85
CA LEU A 402 -17.60 6.08 14.05
C LEU A 402 -18.94 6.17 13.33
N LYS A 403 -19.62 7.32 13.45
CA LYS A 403 -20.88 7.54 12.74
C LYS A 403 -20.71 7.50 11.22
N ASN A 404 -19.66 8.09 10.67
CA ASN A 404 -19.39 8.01 9.23
C ASN A 404 -19.22 6.56 8.78
N ILE A 405 -18.47 5.74 9.54
CA ILE A 405 -18.28 4.31 9.23
C ILE A 405 -19.63 3.60 9.22
N GLU A 406 -20.47 3.81 10.24
CA GLU A 406 -21.81 3.22 10.33
C GLU A 406 -22.71 3.68 9.18
N ASP A 407 -22.78 5.00 8.90
CA ASP A 407 -23.60 5.58 7.84
C ASP A 407 -23.25 5.05 6.45
N HIS A 408 -21.99 4.61 6.24
CA HIS A 408 -21.51 3.97 5.02
C HIS A 408 -21.55 2.43 5.08
N GLY A 409 -22.26 1.85 6.04
CA GLY A 409 -22.46 0.40 6.18
C GLY A 409 -21.19 -0.37 6.53
N ASP A 410 -20.40 0.19 7.44
CA ASP A 410 -19.11 -0.32 7.91
C ASP A 410 -18.08 -0.47 6.77
N CYS A 411 -18.04 0.52 5.89
CA CYS A 411 -17.13 0.55 4.74
C CYS A 411 -16.12 1.68 4.83
N LEU A 412 -14.99 1.49 4.15
CA LEU A 412 -13.95 2.50 3.98
C LEU A 412 -14.43 3.63 3.07
N GLN A 413 -13.98 4.86 3.38
CA GLN A 413 -14.09 5.99 2.45
C GLN A 413 -12.70 6.54 2.09
N THR A 414 -11.66 6.01 2.74
CA THR A 414 -10.27 6.46 2.60
C THR A 414 -9.64 6.03 1.28
N GLY A 415 -8.69 6.83 0.83
CA GLY A 415 -7.77 6.55 -0.26
C GLY A 415 -6.39 6.11 0.24
N PHE A 416 -5.33 6.42 -0.52
CA PHE A 416 -3.97 5.96 -0.22
C PHE A 416 -3.42 6.50 1.09
N LEU A 417 -3.72 7.75 1.46
CA LEU A 417 -3.16 8.41 2.64
C LEU A 417 -3.93 8.07 3.93
N GLY A 418 -5.25 7.94 3.85
CA GLY A 418 -6.09 7.63 5.01
C GLY A 418 -6.09 6.14 5.38
N THR A 419 -6.03 5.25 4.39
CA THR A 419 -6.13 3.80 4.61
C THR A 419 -5.04 3.22 5.54
N PRO A 420 -3.77 3.63 5.48
CA PRO A 420 -2.76 3.15 6.42
C PRO A 420 -3.01 3.53 7.88
N LEU A 421 -3.79 4.58 8.11
CA LEU A 421 -4.05 5.12 9.45
C LEU A 421 -5.31 4.55 10.11
N ILE A 422 -6.33 4.16 9.33
CA ILE A 422 -7.68 3.95 9.86
C ILE A 422 -7.75 2.87 10.93
N LEU A 423 -7.16 1.68 10.72
CA LEU A 423 -7.24 0.60 11.70
C LEU A 423 -6.43 0.92 12.96
N ASP A 424 -5.29 1.60 12.79
CA ASP A 424 -4.42 2.04 13.90
C ASP A 424 -5.13 3.09 14.77
N VAL A 425 -5.69 4.13 14.15
CA VAL A 425 -6.44 5.19 14.84
C VAL A 425 -7.68 4.64 15.53
N LEU A 426 -8.44 3.77 14.89
CA LEU A 426 -9.59 3.12 15.52
C LEU A 426 -9.17 2.30 16.74
N THR A 427 -8.03 1.63 16.70
CA THR A 427 -7.54 0.79 17.77
C THR A 427 -7.00 1.58 18.96
N TYR A 428 -6.16 2.59 18.70
CA TYR A 428 -5.37 3.24 19.76
C TYR A 428 -5.89 4.61 20.16
N GLU A 429 -6.41 5.39 19.21
CA GLU A 429 -6.92 6.74 19.48
C GLU A 429 -8.41 6.70 19.83
N VAL A 430 -9.19 5.92 19.08
CA VAL A 430 -10.65 5.77 19.32
C VAL A 430 -10.94 4.73 20.39
N GLU A 431 -10.03 3.77 20.60
CA GLU A 431 -10.15 2.64 21.54
C GLU A 431 -11.30 1.67 21.14
N ARG A 432 -11.50 1.49 19.81
CA ARG A 432 -12.50 0.61 19.21
C ARG A 432 -11.85 -0.40 18.25
N PRO A 433 -11.03 -1.35 18.77
CA PRO A 433 -10.46 -2.43 17.96
C PRO A 433 -11.54 -3.31 17.29
N ASP A 434 -12.70 -3.46 17.89
CA ASP A 434 -13.85 -4.17 17.32
C ASP A 434 -14.31 -3.58 15.98
N VAL A 435 -14.34 -2.25 15.86
CA VAL A 435 -14.65 -1.54 14.61
C VAL A 435 -13.52 -1.71 13.59
N ALA A 436 -12.26 -1.68 14.02
CA ALA A 436 -11.12 -1.95 13.14
C ALA A 436 -11.22 -3.35 12.51
N TYR A 437 -11.54 -4.38 13.31
CA TYR A 437 -11.77 -5.73 12.78
C TYR A 437 -13.03 -5.81 11.90
N THR A 438 -14.06 -5.03 12.17
CA THR A 438 -15.26 -4.96 11.33
C THR A 438 -14.91 -4.45 9.93
N LEU A 439 -14.10 -3.40 9.83
CA LEU A 439 -13.60 -2.89 8.55
C LEU A 439 -12.70 -3.91 7.83
N LEU A 440 -11.80 -4.59 8.57
CA LEU A 440 -10.94 -5.62 7.99
C LEU A 440 -11.74 -6.78 7.40
N LEU A 441 -12.82 -7.19 8.08
CA LEU A 441 -13.67 -8.33 7.70
C LEU A 441 -14.82 -7.93 6.78
N GLN A 442 -14.96 -6.65 6.43
CA GLN A 442 -16.01 -6.15 5.55
C GLN A 442 -15.85 -6.71 4.12
N ARG A 443 -16.95 -7.11 3.49
CA ARG A 443 -17.01 -7.69 2.14
C ARG A 443 -17.69 -6.79 1.11
N LYS A 444 -18.46 -5.80 1.59
CA LYS A 444 -19.08 -4.81 0.70
C LYS A 444 -18.02 -3.83 0.20
N ASN A 445 -18.19 -3.33 -1.01
CA ASN A 445 -17.36 -2.26 -1.56
C ASN A 445 -17.73 -0.91 -0.89
N PRO A 446 -16.76 -0.13 -0.44
CA PRO A 446 -15.29 -0.27 -0.43
C PRO A 446 -14.74 -1.11 0.75
N SER A 447 -13.99 -2.15 0.48
CA SER A 447 -13.27 -2.93 1.49
C SER A 447 -12.18 -3.81 0.86
N TRP A 448 -11.23 -4.29 1.69
CA TRP A 448 -10.19 -5.22 1.23
C TRP A 448 -10.75 -6.56 0.77
N LEU A 449 -11.70 -7.14 1.51
CA LEU A 449 -12.23 -8.47 1.16
C LEU A 449 -13.21 -8.43 -0.01
N HIS A 450 -13.72 -7.25 -0.40
CA HIS A 450 -14.48 -7.13 -1.64
C HIS A 450 -13.65 -7.62 -2.85
N SER A 451 -12.42 -7.12 -3.00
CA SER A 451 -11.55 -7.54 -4.11
C SER A 451 -11.22 -9.04 -4.05
N VAL A 452 -11.04 -9.59 -2.84
CA VAL A 452 -10.81 -11.03 -2.63
C VAL A 452 -12.00 -11.85 -3.14
N GLU A 453 -13.23 -11.46 -2.82
CA GLU A 453 -14.46 -12.12 -3.31
C GLU A 453 -14.64 -12.02 -4.83
N GLN A 454 -14.09 -10.98 -5.45
CA GLN A 454 -14.06 -10.84 -6.90
C GLN A 454 -12.94 -11.68 -7.56
N GLY A 455 -12.16 -12.44 -6.78
CA GLY A 455 -11.10 -13.32 -7.27
C GLY A 455 -9.74 -12.65 -7.44
N ALA A 456 -9.52 -11.52 -6.78
CA ALA A 456 -8.23 -10.83 -6.77
C ALA A 456 -7.10 -11.73 -6.25
N THR A 457 -5.94 -11.63 -6.90
CA THR A 457 -4.71 -12.33 -6.51
C THR A 457 -3.58 -11.37 -6.15
N THR A 458 -3.86 -10.07 -6.23
CA THR A 458 -3.03 -8.92 -5.89
C THR A 458 -3.91 -7.83 -5.32
N ILE A 459 -3.34 -6.81 -4.69
CA ILE A 459 -4.06 -5.62 -4.26
C ILE A 459 -4.41 -4.76 -5.48
N TRP A 460 -5.60 -4.17 -5.49
CA TRP A 460 -6.09 -3.29 -6.54
C TRP A 460 -5.83 -1.82 -6.20
N GLU A 461 -5.68 -0.98 -7.24
CA GLU A 461 -5.53 0.47 -7.12
C GLU A 461 -6.79 1.13 -6.57
N ARG A 462 -7.95 0.61 -6.96
CA ARG A 462 -9.26 1.19 -6.60
C ARG A 462 -10.15 0.15 -5.94
N TRP A 463 -10.85 0.57 -4.91
CA TRP A 463 -11.81 -0.28 -4.21
C TRP A 463 -12.89 -0.85 -5.14
N ASN A 464 -13.39 -0.03 -6.07
CA ASN A 464 -14.44 -0.35 -7.03
C ASN A 464 -13.92 -0.70 -8.43
N GLY A 465 -12.69 -1.19 -8.56
CA GLY A 465 -12.07 -1.49 -9.86
C GLY A 465 -12.90 -2.45 -10.72
N TYR A 466 -13.53 -3.43 -10.08
CA TYR A 466 -14.43 -4.40 -10.69
C TYR A 466 -15.41 -4.97 -9.65
N SER A 467 -16.62 -5.30 -10.11
CA SER A 467 -17.53 -6.21 -9.41
C SER A 467 -18.31 -7.07 -10.41
N LYS A 468 -18.66 -8.28 -9.99
CA LYS A 468 -19.52 -9.19 -10.80
C LYS A 468 -20.88 -8.57 -11.11
N THR A 469 -21.39 -7.71 -10.23
CA THR A 469 -22.69 -7.04 -10.41
C THR A 469 -22.59 -5.85 -11.36
N ASP A 470 -21.52 -5.05 -11.20
CA ASP A 470 -21.40 -3.76 -11.86
C ASP A 470 -20.42 -3.76 -13.04
N GLY A 471 -19.61 -4.80 -13.21
CA GLY A 471 -18.56 -4.90 -14.21
C GLY A 471 -17.36 -3.99 -13.90
N PHE A 472 -16.62 -3.64 -14.94
CA PHE A 472 -15.41 -2.83 -14.82
C PHE A 472 -15.73 -1.34 -14.61
N LEU A 473 -14.96 -0.68 -13.76
CA LEU A 473 -14.98 0.77 -13.66
C LEU A 473 -14.59 1.39 -15.03
N ARG A 474 -15.34 2.37 -15.49
CA ARG A 474 -15.14 2.99 -16.81
C ARG A 474 -13.78 3.68 -16.98
N LEU A 475 -13.15 4.13 -15.90
CA LEU A 475 -11.93 4.91 -15.95
C LEU A 475 -10.72 4.05 -16.35
N SER A 476 -9.84 4.62 -17.18
CA SER A 476 -8.58 3.99 -17.58
C SER A 476 -7.55 3.91 -16.45
N MET A 477 -7.75 4.70 -15.37
CA MET A 477 -6.92 4.71 -14.16
C MET A 477 -7.35 3.60 -13.23
N LYS A 478 -6.97 2.37 -13.55
CA LYS A 478 -7.18 1.21 -12.70
C LYS A 478 -6.13 0.15 -12.99
N SER A 479 -5.43 -0.24 -11.95
CA SER A 479 -4.53 -1.38 -11.93
C SER A 479 -5.12 -2.43 -11.01
N TYR A 480 -5.00 -3.70 -11.38
CA TYR A 480 -5.36 -4.81 -10.51
C TYR A 480 -4.13 -5.38 -9.79
N ASN A 481 -3.00 -4.67 -9.85
CA ASN A 481 -1.76 -5.00 -9.15
C ASN A 481 -1.06 -3.72 -8.70
N HIS A 482 -1.49 -3.17 -7.53
CA HIS A 482 -1.10 -1.86 -7.02
C HIS A 482 -1.06 -1.92 -5.48
N TYR A 483 0.11 -1.87 -4.87
CA TYR A 483 0.32 -2.32 -3.50
C TYR A 483 -0.09 -1.35 -2.38
N ALA A 484 -0.41 -0.09 -2.65
CA ALA A 484 -0.61 0.93 -1.61
C ALA A 484 -1.59 0.53 -0.49
N TYR A 485 -2.78 0.01 -0.84
CA TYR A 485 -3.75 -0.47 0.13
C TYR A 485 -3.32 -1.72 0.91
N GLY A 486 -2.23 -2.37 0.49
CA GLY A 486 -1.58 -3.45 1.23
C GLY A 486 -0.90 -2.98 2.52
N ALA A 487 -0.82 -1.67 2.76
CA ALA A 487 -0.35 -1.07 4.02
C ALA A 487 -1.07 -1.63 5.27
N VAL A 488 -2.29 -2.14 5.13
CA VAL A 488 -3.06 -2.83 6.19
C VAL A 488 -2.28 -3.95 6.87
N LEU A 489 -1.32 -4.55 6.18
CA LEU A 489 -0.51 -5.64 6.72
C LEU A 489 0.34 -5.19 7.93
N GLU A 490 0.74 -3.94 8.01
CA GLU A 490 1.45 -3.41 9.19
C GLU A 490 0.58 -3.52 10.44
N TRP A 491 -0.70 -3.13 10.35
CA TRP A 491 -1.63 -3.30 11.46
C TRP A 491 -1.85 -4.78 11.81
N MET A 492 -1.92 -5.66 10.81
CA MET A 492 -2.07 -7.10 11.05
C MET A 492 -0.89 -7.68 11.85
N TYR A 493 0.34 -7.31 11.52
CA TYR A 493 1.52 -7.74 12.31
C TYR A 493 1.61 -7.01 13.65
N GLY A 494 1.47 -5.68 13.63
CA GLY A 494 1.68 -4.85 14.81
C GLY A 494 0.59 -5.00 15.85
N THR A 495 -0.66 -5.02 15.43
CA THR A 495 -1.83 -4.96 16.32
C THR A 495 -2.53 -6.30 16.44
N MET A 496 -2.91 -6.92 15.33
CA MET A 496 -3.63 -8.20 15.34
C MET A 496 -2.75 -9.32 15.93
N ALA A 497 -1.51 -9.46 15.45
CA ALA A 497 -0.55 -10.42 15.98
C ALA A 497 0.25 -9.88 17.18
N GLY A 498 0.30 -8.56 17.36
CA GLY A 498 0.94 -7.89 18.49
C GLY A 498 2.45 -7.73 18.39
N ILE A 499 3.09 -7.93 17.25
CA ILE A 499 4.55 -7.76 17.10
C ILE A 499 4.86 -6.32 16.72
N GLN A 500 5.22 -5.46 17.67
CA GLN A 500 5.47 -4.03 17.46
C GLN A 500 6.94 -3.67 17.73
N PRO A 501 7.55 -2.76 16.90
CA PRO A 501 8.84 -2.20 17.24
C PRO A 501 8.69 -1.30 18.48
N ASP A 502 9.70 -1.28 19.34
CA ASP A 502 9.79 -0.24 20.36
C ASP A 502 10.38 1.03 19.74
N SER A 503 9.64 2.13 19.79
CA SER A 503 10.08 3.41 19.26
C SER A 503 11.39 3.92 19.87
N LYS A 504 11.71 3.49 21.11
CA LYS A 504 12.92 3.86 21.84
C LYS A 504 14.11 2.94 21.56
N SER A 505 13.87 1.76 20.93
CA SER A 505 14.89 0.76 20.64
C SER A 505 14.84 0.32 19.16
N PRO A 506 15.30 1.16 18.22
CA PRO A 506 15.33 0.78 16.82
C PRO A 506 16.05 -0.55 16.58
N GLY A 507 15.55 -1.35 15.62
CA GLY A 507 16.21 -2.59 15.18
C GLY A 507 15.88 -3.84 15.99
N TRP A 508 14.82 -3.84 16.80
CA TRP A 508 14.28 -5.05 17.48
C TRP A 508 15.14 -5.62 18.61
N ARG A 509 16.09 -4.88 19.16
CA ARG A 509 16.82 -5.32 20.34
C ARG A 509 15.90 -5.40 21.56
N HIS A 510 14.98 -4.48 21.67
CA HIS A 510 13.79 -4.51 22.50
C HIS A 510 12.57 -4.27 21.63
N PHE A 511 11.47 -4.94 21.90
CA PHE A 511 10.22 -4.80 21.15
C PHE A 511 9.00 -5.02 22.05
N ILE A 512 7.82 -4.72 21.52
CA ILE A 512 6.56 -4.83 22.27
C ILE A 512 5.75 -5.99 21.69
N LEU A 513 5.21 -6.82 22.57
CA LEU A 513 4.27 -7.88 22.24
C LEU A 513 2.93 -7.54 22.88
N ALA A 514 2.00 -7.01 22.06
CA ALA A 514 0.73 -6.43 22.51
C ALA A 514 -0.43 -6.72 21.56
N PRO A 515 -0.88 -7.99 21.41
CA PRO A 515 -1.99 -8.31 20.53
C PRO A 515 -3.30 -7.74 21.03
N LYS A 516 -4.15 -7.33 20.09
CA LYS A 516 -5.55 -6.98 20.31
C LYS A 516 -6.42 -8.07 19.67
N PRO A 517 -6.65 -9.20 20.37
CA PRO A 517 -7.33 -10.34 19.78
C PRO A 517 -8.83 -10.11 19.58
N ASP A 518 -9.37 -10.64 18.48
CA ASP A 518 -10.81 -10.66 18.18
C ASP A 518 -11.25 -12.10 17.89
N ARG A 519 -12.37 -12.52 18.45
CA ARG A 519 -12.90 -13.89 18.33
C ARG A 519 -13.23 -14.27 16.90
N ARG A 520 -13.60 -13.31 16.06
CA ARG A 520 -13.91 -13.53 14.63
C ARG A 520 -12.73 -14.08 13.85
N MET A 521 -11.50 -13.85 14.32
CA MET A 521 -10.29 -14.38 13.71
C MET A 521 -10.01 -15.85 14.05
N GLY A 522 -10.60 -16.38 15.14
CA GLY A 522 -10.34 -17.73 15.63
C GLY A 522 -8.93 -17.89 16.22
N HIS A 523 -7.93 -17.80 15.38
CA HIS A 523 -6.51 -17.81 15.74
C HIS A 523 -5.71 -16.87 14.84
N VAL A 524 -4.54 -16.48 15.31
CA VAL A 524 -3.52 -15.76 14.54
C VAL A 524 -2.15 -16.33 14.89
N THR A 525 -1.35 -16.61 13.87
CA THR A 525 0.05 -17.02 14.00
C THR A 525 0.92 -16.12 13.15
N ALA A 526 1.85 -15.42 13.78
CA ALA A 526 2.81 -14.55 13.10
C ALA A 526 4.24 -14.97 13.44
N GLN A 527 5.09 -14.94 12.42
CA GLN A 527 6.54 -15.09 12.55
C GLN A 527 7.19 -13.90 11.85
N PHE A 528 8.23 -13.36 12.47
CA PHE A 528 9.01 -12.27 11.90
C PHE A 528 10.50 -12.50 12.20
N ASP A 529 11.31 -12.63 11.14
CA ASP A 529 12.76 -12.80 11.25
C ASP A 529 13.42 -11.42 11.38
N SER A 530 13.67 -11.00 12.61
CA SER A 530 14.39 -9.76 12.94
C SER A 530 15.90 -9.94 12.73
N PRO A 531 16.71 -8.85 12.77
CA PRO A 531 18.17 -8.95 12.75
C PRO A 531 18.77 -9.83 13.88
N TYR A 532 18.02 -10.05 14.95
CA TYR A 532 18.43 -10.89 16.09
C TYR A 532 17.89 -12.33 16.01
N GLY A 533 17.06 -12.64 15.04
CA GLY A 533 16.41 -13.93 14.86
C GLY A 533 14.89 -13.85 14.92
N ARG A 534 14.26 -15.01 14.97
CA ARG A 534 12.82 -15.16 14.83
C ARG A 534 12.05 -14.73 16.05
N ILE A 535 11.13 -13.78 15.87
CA ILE A 535 10.06 -13.42 16.78
C ILE A 535 8.81 -14.20 16.37
N GLU A 536 8.12 -14.82 17.32
CA GLU A 536 6.84 -15.49 17.07
C GLU A 536 5.77 -14.97 18.03
N SER A 537 4.55 -14.84 17.51
CA SER A 537 3.35 -14.54 18.28
C SER A 537 2.21 -15.39 17.73
N ALA A 538 1.66 -16.27 18.56
CA ALA A 538 0.59 -17.17 18.16
C ALA A 538 -0.48 -17.23 19.25
N TRP A 539 -1.70 -16.77 18.93
CA TRP A 539 -2.81 -16.81 19.86
C TRP A 539 -4.03 -17.49 19.24
N ALA A 540 -4.85 -18.07 20.11
CA ALA A 540 -6.08 -18.73 19.74
C ALA A 540 -7.10 -18.69 20.88
N TYR A 541 -8.38 -18.78 20.52
CA TYR A 541 -9.47 -19.02 21.47
C TYR A 541 -9.81 -20.51 21.52
N GLU A 542 -9.83 -21.06 22.72
CA GLU A 542 -10.31 -22.42 22.99
C GLU A 542 -11.84 -22.49 22.96
N LYS A 543 -12.39 -23.72 22.94
CA LYS A 543 -13.84 -23.93 22.93
C LYS A 543 -14.55 -23.41 24.18
N ASP A 544 -13.87 -23.40 25.33
CA ASP A 544 -14.38 -22.87 26.59
C ASP A 544 -14.27 -21.33 26.71
N GLY A 545 -13.71 -20.69 25.67
CA GLY A 545 -13.50 -19.25 25.61
C GLY A 545 -12.16 -18.78 26.19
N THR A 546 -11.34 -19.66 26.71
CA THR A 546 -9.97 -19.34 27.13
C THR A 546 -9.15 -18.84 25.95
N TRP A 547 -8.47 -17.71 26.13
CA TRP A 547 -7.51 -17.21 25.17
C TRP A 547 -6.10 -17.65 25.55
N ASN A 548 -5.41 -18.34 24.65
CA ASN A 548 -4.04 -18.79 24.80
C ASN A 548 -3.12 -18.02 23.87
N TRP A 549 -1.93 -17.68 24.35
CA TRP A 549 -0.94 -16.95 23.58
C TRP A 549 0.46 -17.48 23.85
N ARG A 550 1.16 -17.89 22.81
CA ARG A 550 2.55 -18.31 22.82
C ARG A 550 3.39 -17.30 22.06
N VAL A 551 4.52 -16.91 22.66
CA VAL A 551 5.48 -16.00 22.05
C VAL A 551 6.88 -16.57 22.11
N ARG A 552 7.69 -16.19 21.13
CA ARG A 552 9.14 -16.47 21.10
C ARG A 552 9.91 -15.18 21.00
N VAL A 553 10.86 -14.99 21.92
CA VAL A 553 11.79 -13.86 21.98
C VAL A 553 13.18 -14.38 21.59
N PRO A 554 13.82 -13.86 20.54
CA PRO A 554 15.11 -14.36 20.06
C PRO A 554 16.25 -14.04 21.05
N PRO A 555 17.40 -14.77 20.96
CA PRO A 555 18.57 -14.49 21.77
C PRO A 555 19.05 -13.05 21.71
N ASN A 556 19.60 -12.53 22.81
CA ASN A 556 20.14 -11.17 22.94
C ASN A 556 19.09 -10.04 22.78
N THR A 557 17.80 -10.38 22.92
CA THR A 557 16.71 -9.42 22.90
C THR A 557 15.83 -9.56 24.14
N SER A 558 14.98 -8.56 24.35
CA SER A 558 13.91 -8.58 25.35
C SER A 558 12.63 -8.01 24.76
N ALA A 559 11.51 -8.25 25.41
CA ALA A 559 10.23 -7.69 25.01
C ALA A 559 9.38 -7.27 26.20
N THR A 560 8.65 -6.17 26.04
CA THR A 560 7.53 -5.84 26.91
C THR A 560 6.28 -6.56 26.39
N VAL A 561 5.72 -7.44 27.22
CA VAL A 561 4.45 -8.12 26.96
C VAL A 561 3.32 -7.30 27.57
N GLU A 562 2.33 -6.96 26.78
CA GLU A 562 1.10 -6.31 27.22
C GLU A 562 -0.09 -7.22 26.91
N MET A 563 -0.67 -7.76 27.97
CA MET A 563 -1.80 -8.68 27.88
C MET A 563 -3.11 -7.92 27.56
N PRO A 564 -4.11 -8.54 26.91
CA PRO A 564 -5.39 -7.90 26.64
C PRO A 564 -6.16 -7.41 27.88
N ASN A 565 -5.86 -7.96 29.06
CA ASN A 565 -6.42 -7.52 30.35
C ASN A 565 -5.66 -6.34 30.99
N GLY A 566 -4.65 -5.78 30.29
CA GLY A 566 -3.82 -4.66 30.76
C GLY A 566 -2.62 -5.05 31.59
N GLU A 567 -2.40 -6.35 31.87
CA GLU A 567 -1.22 -6.80 32.57
C GLU A 567 0.04 -6.59 31.70
N ARG A 568 1.10 -6.07 32.31
CA ARG A 568 2.36 -5.79 31.65
C ARG A 568 3.51 -6.53 32.29
N ARG A 569 4.38 -7.15 31.48
CA ARG A 569 5.56 -7.93 31.94
C ARG A 569 6.74 -7.71 31.01
N GLU A 570 7.95 -7.69 31.58
CA GLU A 570 9.18 -7.78 30.81
C GLU A 570 9.56 -9.25 30.66
N VAL A 571 9.93 -9.66 29.44
CA VAL A 571 10.40 -11.01 29.13
C VAL A 571 11.74 -10.97 28.41
N VAL A 572 12.55 -11.96 28.67
CA VAL A 572 13.86 -12.15 28.02
C VAL A 572 13.77 -13.25 26.97
N ALA A 573 14.88 -13.51 26.28
CA ALA A 573 14.98 -14.57 25.27
C ALA A 573 14.41 -15.90 25.76
N GLY A 574 13.61 -16.55 24.92
CA GLY A 574 12.96 -17.83 25.25
C GLY A 574 11.53 -17.91 24.68
N GLU A 575 10.87 -19.01 25.02
CA GLU A 575 9.46 -19.23 24.76
C GLU A 575 8.64 -18.92 26.01
N HIS A 576 7.55 -18.18 25.83
CA HIS A 576 6.65 -17.83 26.92
C HIS A 576 5.22 -18.16 26.51
N VAL A 577 4.42 -18.61 27.48
CA VAL A 577 3.01 -18.97 27.27
C VAL A 577 2.17 -18.21 28.28
N PHE A 578 1.09 -17.62 27.78
CA PHE A 578 0.12 -16.86 28.55
C PHE A 578 -1.28 -17.42 28.30
N ALA A 579 -2.13 -17.36 29.29
CA ALA A 579 -3.52 -17.74 29.16
C ALA A 579 -4.41 -16.76 29.95
N LEU A 580 -5.53 -16.40 29.37
CA LEU A 580 -6.57 -15.63 30.05
C LEU A 580 -7.85 -16.48 30.05
N PRO A 581 -8.30 -16.99 31.23
CA PRO A 581 -9.54 -17.73 31.34
C PRO A 581 -10.76 -16.81 31.19
N GLY A 582 -11.80 -17.30 30.52
CA GLY A 582 -13.07 -16.59 30.37
C GLY A 582 -13.13 -15.62 29.19
N LYS A 583 -14.25 -14.89 29.08
CA LYS A 583 -14.40 -13.85 28.07
C LYS A 583 -13.44 -12.70 28.36
N ILE A 584 -12.45 -12.50 27.49
CA ILE A 584 -11.83 -11.17 27.37
C ILE A 584 -12.98 -10.25 27.02
N ALA A 585 -13.14 -9.11 27.73
CA ALA A 585 -14.20 -8.14 27.41
C ALA A 585 -14.10 -7.77 25.92
N GLU A 586 -15.23 -7.87 25.24
CA GLU A 586 -15.39 -7.46 23.84
C GLU A 586 -15.20 -5.96 23.72
#